data_389ec3b40d2d2aec8128dcc60d81ac8a
#
_entry.id   389ec3b40d2d2aec8128dcc60d81ac8a
#
_cell.length_a   1.000
_cell.length_b   1.000
_cell.length_c   1.000
_cell.angle_alpha   90.00
_cell.angle_beta   90.00
_cell.angle_gamma   90.00
#
_symmetry.space_group_name_H-M   'P 1'
#
loop_
_entity.id
_entity.type
_entity.pdbx_description
1 polymer ?
#
loop_
_entity_poly.entity_id
_entity_poly.type
_entity_poly.pdbx_seq_one_letter_code
_entity_poly.pdbx_strand_id
1 'polypeptide(L)'
;MNLKPLLLSLFLAAASLCVAPRPASAFTHVVLTGDTLASIAERYYGKIQYERILVAANLLDLEGGSSIVRGMLLEVPAVGYRRVARGETWESLAAETLGLPQRSDVLALANDSMPWLFPEEGAEIVIPYNLRVVVRPNETLIAIALRFLGDMNKAWILDRYNNLKGRGIEPGMVLLVPLSNLPLTDTGKRAAARAAESVFSESLGATLKAQRKIAQEIPLLIADVRSGRYVDAVARGSRFIASNALTEQQLARVYRELVEAYVALDAVGLARSACDEWRKREPLAVLNPVHTSPKILRACPTPKPEK
;
A
#
# COMPACT_ATOMS: atom_id res chain seq x y z
N MET A 1 -26.45 51.26 -42.51
CA MET A 1 -25.99 49.86 -42.68
C MET A 1 -25.07 49.53 -41.48
N ASN A 2 -25.61 48.93 -40.45
CA ASN A 2 -24.87 48.62 -39.21
C ASN A 2 -24.66 47.09 -39.14
N LEU A 3 -23.43 46.62 -39.39
CA LEU A 3 -23.04 45.24 -39.10
C LEU A 3 -22.66 45.10 -37.62
N LYS A 4 -23.41 44.27 -36.89
CA LYS A 4 -23.06 43.81 -35.56
C LYS A 4 -22.14 42.61 -35.68
N PRO A 5 -21.01 42.52 -34.91
CA PRO A 5 -20.22 41.30 -34.85
C PRO A 5 -20.90 40.28 -33.95
N LEU A 6 -21.05 39.07 -34.48
CA LEU A 6 -21.51 37.87 -33.77
C LEU A 6 -20.37 37.37 -32.88
N LEU A 7 -20.52 37.48 -31.56
CA LEU A 7 -19.63 36.86 -30.58
C LEU A 7 -19.92 35.36 -30.52
N LEU A 8 -19.05 34.56 -31.10
CA LEU A 8 -19.04 33.10 -31.03
C LEU A 8 -18.52 32.69 -29.68
N SER A 9 -19.37 32.36 -28.73
CA SER A 9 -18.98 31.82 -27.42
C SER A 9 -18.51 30.36 -27.57
N LEU A 10 -17.22 30.14 -27.53
CA LEU A 10 -16.61 28.82 -27.50
C LEU A 10 -16.83 28.21 -26.11
N PHE A 11 -17.83 27.36 -25.95
CA PHE A 11 -18.00 26.54 -24.75
C PHE A 11 -16.91 25.45 -24.75
N LEU A 12 -15.86 25.65 -23.93
CA LEU A 12 -14.87 24.62 -23.66
C LEU A 12 -15.51 23.62 -22.69
N ALA A 13 -16.08 22.53 -23.24
CA ALA A 13 -16.54 21.42 -22.43
C ALA A 13 -15.29 20.73 -21.82
N ALA A 14 -15.04 20.98 -20.55
CA ALA A 14 -14.07 20.21 -19.77
C ALA A 14 -14.60 18.77 -19.67
N ALA A 15 -14.11 17.89 -20.53
CA ALA A 15 -14.30 16.47 -20.41
C ALA A 15 -13.57 16.02 -19.13
N SER A 16 -14.33 15.86 -18.02
CA SER A 16 -13.85 15.11 -16.86
C SER A 16 -13.51 13.71 -17.33
N LEU A 17 -12.23 13.46 -17.54
CA LEU A 17 -11.72 12.10 -17.66
C LEU A 17 -12.04 11.38 -16.34
N CYS A 18 -13.13 10.61 -16.34
CA CYS A 18 -13.35 9.59 -15.33
C CYS A 18 -12.17 8.61 -15.44
N VAL A 19 -11.14 8.82 -14.63
CA VAL A 19 -10.08 7.82 -14.43
C VAL A 19 -10.79 6.64 -13.76
N ALA A 20 -11.09 5.60 -14.54
CA ALA A 20 -11.60 4.37 -13.99
C ALA A 20 -10.62 3.85 -12.93
N PRO A 21 -11.11 3.39 -11.76
CA PRO A 21 -10.26 2.85 -10.72
C PRO A 21 -9.38 1.75 -11.32
N ARG A 22 -8.07 1.93 -11.22
CA ARG A 22 -7.12 0.94 -11.73
C ARG A 22 -7.23 -0.30 -10.88
N PRO A 23 -7.49 -1.48 -11.47
CA PRO A 23 -7.48 -2.72 -10.71
C PRO A 23 -6.10 -2.95 -10.10
N ALA A 24 -6.10 -3.54 -8.90
CA ALA A 24 -4.90 -4.09 -8.29
C ALA A 24 -4.13 -4.93 -9.31
N SER A 25 -2.81 -4.89 -9.27
CA SER A 25 -1.93 -5.37 -10.31
C SER A 25 -2.14 -6.85 -10.64
N ALA A 26 -2.79 -7.14 -11.75
CA ALA A 26 -2.72 -8.46 -12.38
C ALA A 26 -1.73 -8.41 -13.53
N PHE A 27 -1.14 -9.54 -13.87
CA PHE A 27 -0.32 -9.67 -15.07
C PHE A 27 -0.79 -10.86 -15.91
N THR A 28 -0.49 -10.83 -17.21
CA THR A 28 -0.91 -11.86 -18.13
C THR A 28 0.17 -12.93 -18.29
N HIS A 29 -0.24 -14.21 -18.21
CA HIS A 29 0.56 -15.36 -18.56
C HIS A 29 0.05 -15.98 -19.86
N VAL A 30 0.94 -16.21 -20.81
CA VAL A 30 0.63 -17.00 -22.03
C VAL A 30 0.92 -18.46 -21.74
N VAL A 31 -0.10 -19.29 -21.83
CA VAL A 31 0.03 -20.76 -21.58
C VAL A 31 0.99 -21.39 -22.56
N LEU A 32 2.01 -22.07 -22.05
CA LEU A 32 3.01 -22.81 -22.82
C LEU A 32 2.66 -24.30 -22.88
N THR A 33 3.34 -25.01 -23.79
CA THR A 33 3.21 -26.49 -23.88
C THR A 33 3.67 -27.12 -22.56
N GLY A 34 2.82 -27.94 -21.93
CA GLY A 34 3.09 -28.61 -20.67
C GLY A 34 2.70 -27.81 -19.42
N ASP A 35 2.23 -26.56 -19.57
CA ASP A 35 1.68 -25.82 -18.44
C ASP A 35 0.35 -26.44 -17.96
N THR A 36 0.20 -26.48 -16.65
CA THR A 36 -1.06 -26.74 -15.94
C THR A 36 -1.34 -25.57 -15.01
N LEU A 37 -2.59 -25.39 -14.59
CA LEU A 37 -2.93 -24.34 -13.62
C LEU A 37 -2.15 -24.52 -12.31
N ALA A 38 -1.95 -25.77 -11.86
CA ALA A 38 -1.13 -26.08 -10.70
C ALA A 38 0.34 -25.66 -10.88
N SER A 39 0.96 -25.97 -12.05
CA SER A 39 2.35 -25.58 -12.33
C SER A 39 2.51 -24.05 -12.46
N ILE A 40 1.50 -23.38 -13.01
CA ILE A 40 1.48 -21.91 -13.10
C ILE A 40 1.34 -21.29 -11.69
N ALA A 41 0.47 -21.85 -10.85
CA ALA A 41 0.31 -21.40 -9.47
C ALA A 41 1.61 -21.60 -8.66
N GLU A 42 2.26 -22.75 -8.80
CA GLU A 42 3.55 -23.01 -8.14
C GLU A 42 4.63 -22.06 -8.64
N ARG A 43 4.73 -21.81 -9.94
CA ARG A 43 5.69 -20.89 -10.57
C ARG A 43 5.58 -19.47 -10.03
N TYR A 44 4.34 -18.95 -9.89
CA TYR A 44 4.12 -17.55 -9.54
C TYR A 44 3.86 -17.29 -8.06
N TYR A 45 3.25 -18.24 -7.34
CA TYR A 45 2.91 -18.09 -5.92
C TYR A 45 3.71 -19.02 -5.00
N GLY A 46 4.44 -19.99 -5.57
CA GLY A 46 5.21 -20.97 -4.79
C GLY A 46 4.36 -22.07 -4.16
N LYS A 47 3.06 -22.12 -4.44
CA LYS A 47 2.13 -23.12 -3.87
C LYS A 47 1.01 -23.43 -4.85
N ILE A 48 0.78 -24.72 -5.09
CA ILE A 48 -0.27 -25.21 -6.00
C ILE A 48 -1.69 -24.85 -5.53
N GLN A 49 -1.90 -24.65 -4.22
CA GLN A 49 -3.20 -24.28 -3.66
C GLN A 49 -3.75 -22.94 -4.21
N TYR A 50 -2.90 -22.10 -4.79
CA TYR A 50 -3.33 -20.87 -5.46
C TYR A 50 -3.93 -21.11 -6.86
N GLU A 51 -3.92 -22.37 -7.37
CA GLU A 51 -4.62 -22.74 -8.60
C GLU A 51 -6.08 -22.29 -8.59
N ARG A 52 -6.78 -22.47 -7.47
CA ARG A 52 -8.18 -22.02 -7.31
C ARG A 52 -8.40 -20.54 -7.56
N ILE A 53 -7.38 -19.70 -7.32
CA ILE A 53 -7.43 -18.27 -7.58
C ILE A 53 -7.27 -18.01 -9.07
N LEU A 54 -6.38 -18.73 -9.76
CA LEU A 54 -6.23 -18.67 -11.22
C LEU A 54 -7.50 -19.13 -11.92
N VAL A 55 -8.11 -20.22 -11.45
CA VAL A 55 -9.39 -20.73 -11.97
C VAL A 55 -10.46 -19.65 -11.87
N ALA A 56 -10.65 -19.07 -10.69
CA ALA A 56 -11.70 -18.08 -10.45
C ALA A 56 -11.42 -16.75 -11.20
N ALA A 57 -10.18 -16.27 -11.22
CA ALA A 57 -9.81 -15.03 -11.91
C ALA A 57 -10.08 -15.10 -13.43
N ASN A 58 -9.92 -16.30 -13.99
CA ASN A 58 -10.11 -16.56 -15.42
C ASN A 58 -11.47 -17.17 -15.76
N LEU A 59 -12.40 -17.22 -14.80
CA LEU A 59 -13.76 -17.77 -14.97
C LEU A 59 -13.78 -19.21 -15.48
N LEU A 60 -12.74 -20.00 -15.21
CA LEU A 60 -12.63 -21.38 -15.69
C LEU A 60 -13.59 -22.32 -14.95
N ASP A 61 -14.07 -21.94 -13.78
CA ASP A 61 -15.05 -22.67 -12.98
C ASP A 61 -16.44 -22.80 -13.64
N LEU A 62 -16.79 -21.91 -14.58
CA LEU A 62 -18.13 -21.85 -15.16
C LEU A 62 -18.43 -23.02 -16.11
N GLU A 63 -17.41 -23.71 -16.60
CA GLU A 63 -17.54 -24.78 -17.60
C GLU A 63 -17.14 -26.17 -17.09
N GLY A 64 -17.10 -26.35 -15.76
CA GLY A 64 -16.89 -27.70 -15.18
C GLY A 64 -15.49 -28.30 -15.37
N GLY A 65 -14.44 -27.42 -15.30
CA GLY A 65 -13.04 -27.84 -15.33
C GLY A 65 -12.40 -27.69 -16.72
N SER A 66 -12.42 -26.49 -17.23
CA SER A 66 -11.79 -26.14 -18.51
C SER A 66 -10.29 -26.44 -18.48
N SER A 67 -9.86 -27.30 -19.39
CA SER A 67 -8.44 -27.49 -19.65
C SER A 67 -7.88 -26.21 -20.28
N ILE A 68 -6.75 -25.73 -19.76
CA ILE A 68 -6.01 -24.64 -20.41
C ILE A 68 -5.30 -25.19 -21.65
N VAL A 69 -5.24 -24.38 -22.70
CA VAL A 69 -4.60 -24.75 -23.96
C VAL A 69 -3.45 -23.80 -24.28
N ARG A 70 -2.43 -24.29 -24.97
CA ARG A 70 -1.29 -23.47 -25.41
C ARG A 70 -1.75 -22.23 -26.14
N GLY A 71 -1.17 -21.07 -25.79
CA GLY A 71 -1.49 -19.77 -26.37
C GLY A 71 -2.64 -19.05 -25.66
N MET A 72 -3.34 -19.70 -24.73
CA MET A 72 -4.37 -19.05 -23.91
C MET A 72 -3.73 -17.99 -23.03
N LEU A 73 -4.40 -16.83 -22.88
CA LEU A 73 -3.99 -15.76 -22.01
C LEU A 73 -4.68 -15.92 -20.66
N LEU A 74 -3.90 -16.10 -19.62
CA LEU A 74 -4.41 -16.18 -18.26
C LEU A 74 -4.05 -14.91 -17.46
N GLU A 75 -5.04 -14.34 -16.79
CA GLU A 75 -4.82 -13.34 -15.77
C GLU A 75 -4.26 -13.98 -14.52
N VAL A 76 -3.12 -13.49 -14.04
CA VAL A 76 -2.48 -13.91 -12.79
C VAL A 76 -2.65 -12.78 -11.77
N PRO A 77 -3.54 -12.96 -10.77
CA PRO A 77 -3.79 -11.97 -9.72
C PRO A 77 -2.55 -11.60 -8.91
N ALA A 78 -2.39 -10.33 -8.62
CA ALA A 78 -1.38 -9.82 -7.71
C ALA A 78 -1.96 -8.67 -6.86
N VAL A 79 -1.38 -8.41 -5.69
CA VAL A 79 -1.71 -7.22 -4.91
C VAL A 79 -1.07 -5.99 -5.55
N GLY A 80 -1.76 -4.85 -5.46
CA GLY A 80 -1.20 -3.56 -5.80
C GLY A 80 -0.46 -2.93 -4.63
N TYR A 81 0.32 -1.89 -4.92
CA TYR A 81 0.97 -1.06 -3.91
C TYR A 81 0.77 0.41 -4.25
N ARG A 82 0.58 1.24 -3.23
CA ARG A 82 0.42 2.68 -3.37
C ARG A 82 1.03 3.40 -2.19
N ARG A 83 1.69 4.52 -2.44
CA ARG A 83 2.19 5.39 -1.38
C ARG A 83 1.10 6.38 -0.98
N VAL A 84 0.86 6.51 0.32
CA VAL A 84 -0.12 7.45 0.88
C VAL A 84 0.40 8.87 0.70
N ALA A 85 -0.41 9.74 0.09
CA ALA A 85 -0.12 11.14 -0.03
C ALA A 85 -0.66 11.92 1.19
N ARG A 86 -0.22 13.16 1.32
CA ARG A 86 -0.63 14.03 2.41
C ARG A 86 -2.13 14.28 2.40
N GLY A 87 -2.76 14.08 3.57
CA GLY A 87 -4.19 14.36 3.77
C GLY A 87 -5.13 13.28 3.25
N GLU A 88 -4.62 12.16 2.75
CA GLU A 88 -5.46 11.04 2.33
C GLU A 88 -6.04 10.28 3.52
N THR A 89 -7.23 9.74 3.33
CA THR A 89 -7.95 8.89 4.29
C THR A 89 -8.15 7.49 3.71
N TRP A 90 -8.48 6.51 4.56
CA TRP A 90 -8.83 5.17 4.07
C TRP A 90 -10.02 5.19 3.11
N GLU A 91 -10.99 6.10 3.32
CA GLU A 91 -12.14 6.27 2.44
C GLU A 91 -11.74 6.80 1.06
N SER A 92 -10.88 7.83 1.01
CA SER A 92 -10.40 8.37 -0.28
C SER A 92 -9.57 7.34 -1.05
N LEU A 93 -8.68 6.62 -0.34
CA LEU A 93 -7.88 5.55 -0.90
C LEU A 93 -8.74 4.38 -1.40
N ALA A 94 -9.75 3.96 -0.64
CA ALA A 94 -10.66 2.89 -1.04
C ALA A 94 -11.55 3.30 -2.22
N ALA A 95 -12.01 4.55 -2.26
CA ALA A 95 -12.78 5.07 -3.41
C ALA A 95 -11.96 5.01 -4.70
N GLU A 96 -10.69 5.43 -4.64
CA GLU A 96 -9.80 5.45 -5.79
C GLU A 96 -9.34 4.04 -6.22
N THR A 97 -8.91 3.21 -5.26
CA THR A 97 -8.26 1.93 -5.58
C THR A 97 -9.21 0.75 -5.63
N LEU A 98 -10.27 0.76 -4.83
CA LEU A 98 -11.26 -0.32 -4.70
C LEU A 98 -12.64 0.05 -5.24
N GLY A 99 -12.80 1.29 -5.73
CA GLY A 99 -14.01 1.78 -6.38
C GLY A 99 -15.11 2.28 -5.45
N LEU A 100 -15.04 2.03 -4.14
CA LEU A 100 -16.06 2.45 -3.17
C LEU A 100 -15.41 2.85 -1.83
N PRO A 101 -15.77 4.03 -1.26
CA PRO A 101 -15.24 4.47 0.03
C PRO A 101 -15.65 3.55 1.20
N GLN A 102 -16.79 2.85 1.11
CA GLN A 102 -17.24 1.88 2.11
C GLN A 102 -16.34 0.65 2.26
N ARG A 103 -15.37 0.46 1.36
CA ARG A 103 -14.34 -0.59 1.44
C ARG A 103 -13.11 -0.19 2.25
N SER A 104 -13.13 1.01 2.84
CA SER A 104 -12.05 1.56 3.67
C SER A 104 -11.66 0.65 4.83
N ASP A 105 -12.63 0.05 5.52
CA ASP A 105 -12.36 -0.86 6.62
C ASP A 105 -11.51 -2.05 6.19
N VAL A 106 -11.85 -2.64 5.05
CA VAL A 106 -11.13 -3.81 4.51
C VAL A 106 -9.75 -3.40 4.01
N LEU A 107 -9.61 -2.19 3.43
CA LEU A 107 -8.32 -1.65 3.02
C LEU A 107 -7.42 -1.40 4.23
N ALA A 108 -7.93 -0.79 5.30
CA ALA A 108 -7.18 -0.56 6.52
C ALA A 108 -6.70 -1.89 7.15
N LEU A 109 -7.61 -2.86 7.30
CA LEU A 109 -7.28 -4.19 7.84
C LEU A 109 -6.28 -4.96 6.97
N ALA A 110 -6.33 -4.80 5.65
CA ALA A 110 -5.34 -5.39 4.74
C ALA A 110 -3.92 -4.84 4.94
N ASN A 111 -3.81 -3.70 5.63
CA ASN A 111 -2.58 -3.00 5.96
C ASN A 111 -2.24 -3.03 7.45
N ASP A 112 -2.81 -3.98 8.19
CA ASP A 112 -2.60 -4.13 9.64
C ASP A 112 -2.92 -2.86 10.44
N SER A 113 -3.85 -2.03 9.92
CA SER A 113 -4.31 -0.78 10.52
C SER A 113 -5.77 -0.85 10.97
N MET A 114 -6.14 0.05 11.86
CA MET A 114 -7.52 0.18 12.31
C MET A 114 -8.27 1.19 11.42
N PRO A 115 -9.54 0.93 11.04
CA PRO A 115 -10.30 1.80 10.14
C PRO A 115 -10.47 3.25 10.61
N TRP A 116 -10.43 3.48 11.92
CA TRP A 116 -10.58 4.80 12.52
C TRP A 116 -9.26 5.57 12.70
N LEU A 117 -8.11 4.94 12.39
CA LEU A 117 -6.80 5.61 12.36
C LEU A 117 -6.54 6.13 10.95
N PHE A 118 -5.92 7.29 10.85
CA PHE A 118 -5.48 7.80 9.55
C PHE A 118 -4.32 6.94 9.01
N PRO A 119 -4.26 6.71 7.68
CA PRO A 119 -3.09 6.09 7.08
C PRO A 119 -1.88 7.02 7.24
N GLU A 120 -0.70 6.44 7.46
CA GLU A 120 0.53 7.21 7.65
C GLU A 120 1.00 7.82 6.32
N GLU A 121 1.22 9.13 6.31
CA GLU A 121 1.75 9.85 5.13
C GLU A 121 3.12 9.28 4.72
N GLY A 122 3.30 9.03 3.43
CA GLY A 122 4.50 8.41 2.87
C GLY A 122 4.58 6.89 3.03
N ALA A 123 3.68 6.26 3.80
CA ALA A 123 3.64 4.81 3.90
C ALA A 123 3.24 4.18 2.56
N GLU A 124 3.87 3.08 2.20
CA GLU A 124 3.40 2.25 1.10
C GLU A 124 2.40 1.22 1.61
N ILE A 125 1.20 1.26 1.09
CA ILE A 125 0.09 0.38 1.46
C ILE A 125 -0.14 -0.70 0.40
N VAL A 126 -0.65 -1.85 0.85
CA VAL A 126 -1.12 -2.94 0.00
C VAL A 126 -2.54 -2.63 -0.48
N ILE A 127 -2.77 -2.75 -1.78
CA ILE A 127 -4.10 -2.69 -2.38
C ILE A 127 -4.54 -4.12 -2.71
N PRO A 128 -5.61 -4.64 -2.10
CA PRO A 128 -6.14 -5.98 -2.37
C PRO A 128 -6.53 -6.15 -3.84
N TYR A 129 -6.26 -7.32 -4.40
CA TYR A 129 -6.82 -7.70 -5.69
C TYR A 129 -8.31 -8.06 -5.54
N ASN A 130 -9.16 -7.52 -6.40
CA ASN A 130 -10.60 -7.77 -6.42
C ASN A 130 -10.93 -9.03 -7.24
N LEU A 131 -10.86 -10.21 -6.61
CA LEU A 131 -11.26 -11.45 -7.27
C LEU A 131 -12.79 -11.48 -7.46
N ARG A 132 -13.23 -11.68 -8.71
CA ARG A 132 -14.65 -11.88 -9.03
C ARG A 132 -15.01 -13.34 -8.87
N VAL A 133 -15.99 -13.63 -8.04
CA VAL A 133 -16.48 -14.99 -7.79
C VAL A 133 -17.96 -15.07 -8.10
N VAL A 134 -18.35 -15.98 -8.97
CA VAL A 134 -19.76 -16.29 -9.22
C VAL A 134 -20.22 -17.30 -8.18
N VAL A 135 -21.29 -16.95 -7.45
CA VAL A 135 -21.89 -17.80 -6.41
C VAL A 135 -22.51 -19.05 -7.05
N ARG A 136 -22.11 -20.23 -6.57
CA ARG A 136 -22.63 -21.51 -7.02
C ARG A 136 -23.91 -21.91 -6.25
N PRO A 137 -24.71 -22.86 -6.76
CA PRO A 137 -25.81 -23.43 -5.99
C PRO A 137 -25.33 -23.95 -4.62
N ASN A 138 -26.09 -23.65 -3.57
CA ASN A 138 -25.79 -24.05 -2.17
C ASN A 138 -24.48 -23.50 -1.59
N GLU A 139 -23.87 -22.50 -2.21
CA GLU A 139 -22.66 -21.85 -1.68
C GLU A 139 -23.01 -20.80 -0.63
N THR A 140 -22.15 -20.65 0.36
CA THR A 140 -22.31 -19.68 1.47
C THR A 140 -21.12 -18.72 1.54
N LEU A 141 -21.30 -17.56 2.15
CA LEU A 141 -20.18 -16.61 2.42
C LEU A 141 -19.07 -17.27 3.22
N ILE A 142 -19.41 -18.18 4.15
CA ILE A 142 -18.45 -18.93 4.95
C ILE A 142 -17.59 -19.84 4.06
N ALA A 143 -18.22 -20.55 3.13
CA ALA A 143 -17.52 -21.43 2.19
C ALA A 143 -16.60 -20.64 1.25
N ILE A 144 -17.06 -19.47 0.76
CA ILE A 144 -16.26 -18.57 -0.10
C ILE A 144 -15.09 -17.98 0.70
N ALA A 145 -15.31 -17.55 1.95
CA ALA A 145 -14.26 -17.02 2.81
C ALA A 145 -13.19 -18.09 3.11
N LEU A 146 -13.61 -19.31 3.46
CA LEU A 146 -12.66 -20.42 3.66
C LEU A 146 -11.87 -20.71 2.38
N ARG A 147 -12.56 -20.75 1.23
CA ARG A 147 -11.94 -21.07 -0.06
C ARG A 147 -10.91 -20.04 -0.51
N PHE A 148 -11.18 -18.75 -0.38
CA PHE A 148 -10.34 -17.70 -0.95
C PHE A 148 -9.55 -16.88 0.08
N LEU A 149 -10.11 -16.68 1.29
CA LEU A 149 -9.43 -15.93 2.37
C LEU A 149 -8.75 -16.86 3.39
N GLY A 150 -8.96 -18.20 3.24
CA GLY A 150 -8.33 -19.20 4.10
C GLY A 150 -8.89 -19.29 5.52
N ASP A 151 -9.97 -18.56 5.84
CA ASP A 151 -10.55 -18.49 7.17
C ASP A 151 -12.07 -18.25 7.08
N MET A 152 -12.84 -19.17 7.66
CA MET A 152 -14.31 -19.09 7.69
C MET A 152 -14.81 -17.87 8.49
N ASN A 153 -14.07 -17.45 9.49
CA ASN A 153 -14.41 -16.30 10.33
C ASN A 153 -14.33 -14.96 9.56
N LYS A 154 -13.75 -14.95 8.37
CA LYS A 154 -13.67 -13.77 7.48
C LYS A 154 -14.89 -13.58 6.58
N ALA A 155 -15.96 -14.37 6.75
CA ALA A 155 -17.19 -14.22 5.97
C ALA A 155 -17.83 -12.83 6.09
N TRP A 156 -17.72 -12.17 7.26
CA TRP A 156 -18.17 -10.80 7.48
C TRP A 156 -17.47 -9.77 6.58
N ILE A 157 -16.20 -10.04 6.19
CA ILE A 157 -15.46 -9.19 5.25
C ILE A 157 -16.16 -9.19 3.90
N LEU A 158 -16.62 -10.34 3.43
CA LEU A 158 -17.34 -10.47 2.16
C LEU A 158 -18.69 -9.77 2.20
N ASP A 159 -19.44 -9.91 3.31
CA ASP A 159 -20.69 -9.20 3.52
C ASP A 159 -20.51 -7.68 3.42
N ARG A 160 -19.54 -7.16 4.17
CA ARG A 160 -19.25 -5.72 4.24
C ARG A 160 -18.70 -5.19 2.93
N TYR A 161 -17.73 -5.90 2.33
CA TYR A 161 -17.07 -5.50 1.09
C TYR A 161 -18.04 -5.41 -0.10
N ASN A 162 -19.03 -6.29 -0.14
CA ASN A 162 -20.07 -6.33 -1.17
C ASN A 162 -21.36 -5.59 -0.77
N ASN A 163 -21.36 -4.91 0.39
CA ASN A 163 -22.53 -4.15 0.89
C ASN A 163 -23.82 -4.99 0.98
N LEU A 164 -23.68 -6.26 1.40
CA LEU A 164 -24.83 -7.17 1.47
C LEU A 164 -25.76 -6.84 2.63
N LYS A 165 -25.25 -6.23 3.72
CA LYS A 165 -26.02 -5.83 4.92
C LYS A 165 -26.76 -7.00 5.56
N GLY A 166 -26.10 -8.16 5.65
CA GLY A 166 -26.69 -9.39 6.20
C GLY A 166 -27.68 -10.09 5.29
N ARG A 167 -27.88 -9.61 4.06
CA ARG A 167 -28.68 -10.33 3.07
C ARG A 167 -27.92 -11.58 2.61
N GLY A 168 -28.66 -12.66 2.38
CA GLY A 168 -28.09 -13.87 1.80
C GLY A 168 -27.49 -13.64 0.41
N ILE A 169 -26.73 -14.64 -0.04
CA ILE A 169 -26.22 -14.67 -1.40
C ILE A 169 -27.05 -15.67 -2.22
N GLU A 170 -27.23 -15.39 -3.50
CA GLU A 170 -28.00 -16.23 -4.41
C GLU A 170 -27.11 -16.81 -5.52
N PRO A 171 -27.39 -18.01 -6.03
CA PRO A 171 -26.70 -18.58 -7.17
C PRO A 171 -26.68 -17.63 -8.37
N GLY A 172 -25.50 -17.48 -8.99
CA GLY A 172 -25.29 -16.55 -10.10
C GLY A 172 -24.91 -15.12 -9.69
N MET A 173 -25.03 -14.74 -8.41
CA MET A 173 -24.53 -13.46 -7.91
C MET A 173 -23.03 -13.38 -8.08
N VAL A 174 -22.51 -12.21 -8.48
CA VAL A 174 -21.07 -11.93 -8.55
C VAL A 174 -20.64 -11.23 -7.27
N LEU A 175 -19.73 -11.85 -6.54
CA LEU A 175 -19.10 -11.29 -5.36
C LEU A 175 -17.66 -10.85 -5.67
N LEU A 176 -17.24 -9.76 -5.04
CA LEU A 176 -15.84 -9.36 -4.99
C LEU A 176 -15.19 -9.90 -3.71
N VAL A 177 -14.10 -10.62 -3.87
CA VAL A 177 -13.29 -11.15 -2.75
C VAL A 177 -11.97 -10.39 -2.71
N PRO A 178 -11.71 -9.60 -1.66
CA PRO A 178 -10.49 -8.79 -1.54
C PRO A 178 -9.30 -9.66 -1.12
N LEU A 179 -8.44 -10.01 -2.07
CA LEU A 179 -7.24 -10.79 -1.80
C LEU A 179 -6.08 -9.86 -1.44
N SER A 180 -5.77 -9.74 -0.15
CA SER A 180 -4.64 -8.95 0.35
C SER A 180 -3.36 -9.75 0.55
N ASN A 181 -3.45 -11.08 0.59
CA ASN A 181 -2.31 -11.97 0.79
C ASN A 181 -2.10 -12.88 -0.43
N LEU A 182 -1.40 -12.34 -1.44
CA LEU A 182 -0.98 -13.07 -2.64
C LEU A 182 0.56 -13.00 -2.73
N PRO A 183 1.29 -13.88 -2.01
CA PRO A 183 2.74 -13.87 -2.05
C PRO A 183 3.24 -14.31 -3.43
N LEU A 184 4.00 -13.46 -4.09
CA LEU A 184 4.65 -13.79 -5.36
C LEU A 184 6.05 -14.35 -5.13
N THR A 185 6.41 -15.38 -5.90
CA THR A 185 7.80 -15.82 -6.08
C THR A 185 8.61 -14.72 -6.78
N ASP A 186 9.95 -14.83 -6.81
CA ASP A 186 10.77 -13.88 -7.55
C ASP A 186 10.46 -13.88 -9.06
N THR A 187 10.03 -15.02 -9.61
CA THR A 187 9.54 -15.10 -10.99
C THR A 187 8.23 -14.35 -11.15
N GLY A 188 7.29 -14.51 -10.21
CA GLY A 188 6.02 -13.78 -10.18
C GLY A 188 6.24 -12.27 -10.04
N LYS A 189 7.15 -11.83 -9.17
CA LYS A 189 7.50 -10.42 -9.00
C LYS A 189 8.07 -9.82 -10.29
N ARG A 190 8.98 -10.53 -10.97
CA ARG A 190 9.52 -10.05 -12.25
C ARG A 190 8.46 -9.97 -13.35
N ALA A 191 7.51 -10.91 -13.38
CA ALA A 191 6.40 -10.88 -14.35
C ALA A 191 5.46 -9.70 -14.06
N ALA A 192 5.09 -9.50 -12.81
CA ALA A 192 4.28 -8.36 -12.37
C ALA A 192 4.98 -7.02 -12.66
N ALA A 193 6.31 -6.93 -12.42
CA ALA A 193 7.10 -5.75 -12.73
C ALA A 193 7.05 -5.37 -14.20
N ARG A 194 7.28 -6.33 -15.10
CA ARG A 194 7.23 -6.09 -16.56
C ARG A 194 5.85 -5.61 -17.01
N ALA A 195 4.78 -6.16 -16.43
CA ALA A 195 3.42 -5.70 -16.72
C ALA A 195 3.18 -4.28 -16.17
N ALA A 196 3.79 -3.93 -15.05
CA ALA A 196 3.67 -2.63 -14.41
C ALA A 196 4.55 -1.55 -15.08
N GLU A 197 5.66 -1.90 -15.73
CA GLU A 197 6.49 -0.96 -16.51
C GLU A 197 5.69 -0.28 -17.63
N SER A 198 4.62 -0.91 -18.11
CA SER A 198 3.66 -0.28 -19.02
C SER A 198 2.67 0.65 -18.31
N VAL A 199 2.60 0.64 -16.97
CA VAL A 199 1.66 1.42 -16.15
C VAL A 199 2.34 1.74 -14.82
N PHE A 200 2.87 2.93 -14.64
CA PHE A 200 3.42 3.53 -13.43
C PHE A 200 3.14 2.75 -12.12
N SER A 201 3.93 1.74 -11.80
CA SER A 201 3.92 1.07 -10.51
C SER A 201 5.34 1.14 -9.94
N GLU A 202 5.56 2.15 -9.12
CA GLU A 202 6.77 2.29 -8.33
C GLU A 202 6.82 1.12 -7.34
N SER A 203 7.86 0.33 -7.40
CA SER A 203 8.41 -0.51 -6.33
C SER A 203 7.83 -1.89 -6.01
N LEU A 204 6.69 -2.37 -6.49
CA LEU A 204 6.16 -3.73 -6.19
C LEU A 204 6.28 -4.16 -4.71
N GLY A 205 6.05 -3.22 -3.77
CA GLY A 205 6.18 -3.46 -2.34
C GLY A 205 7.64 -3.46 -1.83
N ALA A 206 8.62 -3.06 -2.62
CA ALA A 206 9.98 -2.92 -2.13
C ALA A 206 10.09 -1.82 -1.07
N THR A 207 9.38 -0.71 -1.28
CA THR A 207 9.28 0.39 -0.31
C THR A 207 8.62 -0.09 0.98
N LEU A 208 7.49 -0.79 0.91
CA LEU A 208 6.83 -1.37 2.08
C LEU A 208 7.77 -2.31 2.86
N LYS A 209 8.50 -3.18 2.15
CA LYS A 209 9.49 -4.06 2.79
C LYS A 209 10.62 -3.28 3.45
N ALA A 210 11.11 -2.22 2.80
CA ALA A 210 12.14 -1.34 3.35
C ALA A 210 11.61 -0.58 4.58
N GLN A 211 10.41 -0.02 4.53
CA GLN A 211 9.75 0.66 5.65
C GLN A 211 9.57 -0.26 6.86
N ARG A 212 9.10 -1.50 6.66
CA ARG A 212 8.98 -2.51 7.73
C ARG A 212 10.34 -2.86 8.34
N LYS A 213 11.37 -3.05 7.50
CA LYS A 213 12.73 -3.32 7.99
C LYS A 213 13.26 -2.15 8.82
N ILE A 214 13.14 -0.92 8.33
CA ILE A 214 13.59 0.27 9.04
C ILE A 214 12.84 0.44 10.36
N ALA A 215 11.52 0.19 10.39
CA ALA A 215 10.74 0.23 11.64
C ALA A 215 11.32 -0.70 12.72
N GLN A 216 11.81 -1.88 12.33
CA GLN A 216 12.48 -2.82 13.24
C GLN A 216 13.88 -2.37 13.66
N GLU A 217 14.54 -1.55 12.86
CA GLU A 217 15.91 -1.07 13.11
C GLU A 217 15.98 0.29 13.84
N ILE A 218 14.91 1.10 13.83
CA ILE A 218 14.85 2.39 14.56
C ILE A 218 15.16 2.22 16.07
N PRO A 219 14.67 1.18 16.78
CA PRO A 219 15.05 0.96 18.17
C PRO A 219 16.56 0.80 18.40
N LEU A 220 17.29 0.26 17.41
CA LEU A 220 18.75 0.14 17.46
C LEU A 220 19.44 1.52 17.33
N LEU A 221 18.88 2.41 16.49
CA LEU A 221 19.37 3.80 16.40
C LEU A 221 19.22 4.50 17.77
N ILE A 222 18.06 4.37 18.39
CA ILE A 222 17.78 4.94 19.72
C ILE A 222 18.75 4.36 20.77
N ALA A 223 19.00 3.05 20.71
CA ALA A 223 19.94 2.39 21.61
C ALA A 223 21.38 2.88 21.40
N ASP A 224 21.79 3.13 20.16
CA ASP A 224 23.11 3.70 19.84
C ASP A 224 23.26 5.11 20.46
N VAL A 225 22.26 5.99 20.30
CA VAL A 225 22.25 7.32 20.91
C VAL A 225 22.33 7.22 22.44
N ARG A 226 21.46 6.41 23.07
CA ARG A 226 21.40 6.24 24.54
C ARG A 226 22.68 5.68 25.15
N SER A 227 23.40 4.87 24.39
CA SER A 227 24.68 4.26 24.85
C SER A 227 25.90 5.10 24.49
N GLY A 228 25.71 6.30 23.93
CA GLY A 228 26.82 7.18 23.53
C GLY A 228 27.57 6.77 22.27
N ARG A 229 27.06 5.79 21.51
CA ARG A 229 27.63 5.37 20.22
C ARG A 229 27.17 6.30 19.09
N TYR A 230 27.49 7.59 19.22
CA TYR A 230 26.99 8.63 18.34
C TYR A 230 27.42 8.48 16.88
N VAL A 231 28.65 7.98 16.64
CA VAL A 231 29.14 7.73 15.27
C VAL A 231 28.30 6.63 14.59
N ASP A 232 28.00 5.55 15.33
CA ASP A 232 27.16 4.46 14.82
C ASP A 232 25.73 4.92 14.58
N ALA A 233 25.20 5.76 15.49
CA ALA A 233 23.89 6.37 15.33
C ALA A 233 23.80 7.24 14.07
N VAL A 234 24.80 8.09 13.81
CA VAL A 234 24.87 8.91 12.59
C VAL A 234 24.98 8.04 11.35
N ALA A 235 25.85 7.01 11.36
CA ALA A 235 26.00 6.12 10.23
C ALA A 235 24.70 5.34 9.92
N ARG A 236 23.98 4.89 10.95
CA ARG A 236 22.70 4.19 10.81
C ARG A 236 21.59 5.13 10.32
N GLY A 237 21.41 6.28 10.96
CA GLY A 237 20.42 7.28 10.57
C GLY A 237 20.61 7.78 9.15
N SER A 238 21.86 8.07 8.74
CA SER A 238 22.18 8.49 7.37
C SER A 238 21.83 7.42 6.34
N ARG A 239 22.08 6.13 6.64
CA ARG A 239 21.68 5.03 5.74
C ARG A 239 20.16 4.94 5.60
N PHE A 240 19.42 5.14 6.69
CA PHE A 240 17.96 5.16 6.64
C PHE A 240 17.47 6.28 5.73
N ILE A 241 17.95 7.51 5.92
CA ILE A 241 17.57 8.66 5.09
C ILE A 241 17.95 8.43 3.62
N ALA A 242 19.14 7.92 3.35
CA ALA A 242 19.62 7.66 1.99
C ALA A 242 18.79 6.59 1.23
N SER A 243 18.07 5.74 1.94
CA SER A 243 17.20 4.72 1.31
C SER A 243 15.99 5.32 0.59
N ASN A 244 15.63 6.56 0.87
CA ASN A 244 14.44 7.28 0.37
C ASN A 244 13.12 6.48 0.53
N ALA A 245 13.09 5.54 1.46
CA ALA A 245 11.96 4.64 1.68
C ALA A 245 11.15 4.97 2.94
N LEU A 246 11.65 5.85 3.83
CA LEU A 246 11.01 6.14 5.10
C LEU A 246 9.66 6.83 4.92
N THR A 247 8.75 6.56 5.87
CA THR A 247 7.55 7.36 6.07
C THR A 247 7.93 8.70 6.71
N GLU A 248 7.02 9.70 6.67
CA GLU A 248 7.27 11.01 7.29
C GLU A 248 7.46 10.87 8.81
N GLN A 249 6.73 9.96 9.46
CA GLN A 249 6.87 9.68 10.89
C GLN A 249 8.22 9.03 11.23
N GLN A 250 8.67 8.08 10.39
CA GLN A 250 9.99 7.46 10.54
C GLN A 250 11.11 8.50 10.35
N LEU A 251 10.98 9.38 9.35
CA LEU A 251 11.92 10.48 9.11
C LEU A 251 12.00 11.44 10.31
N ALA A 252 10.85 11.87 10.83
CA ALA A 252 10.79 12.71 12.01
C ALA A 252 11.56 12.08 13.18
N ARG A 253 11.31 10.79 13.44
CA ARG A 253 11.96 10.05 14.51
C ARG A 253 13.46 9.92 14.31
N VAL A 254 13.91 9.61 13.11
CA VAL A 254 15.34 9.51 12.76
C VAL A 254 16.02 10.86 12.94
N TYR A 255 15.46 11.95 12.42
CA TYR A 255 16.04 13.28 12.55
C TYR A 255 16.12 13.74 14.01
N ARG A 256 15.11 13.45 14.81
CA ARG A 256 15.13 13.74 16.25
C ARG A 256 16.33 13.10 16.96
N GLU A 257 16.58 11.81 16.72
CA GLU A 257 17.71 11.10 17.31
C GLU A 257 19.06 11.63 16.78
N LEU A 258 19.10 12.02 15.49
CA LEU A 258 20.31 12.62 14.90
C LEU A 258 20.63 14.01 15.48
N VAL A 259 19.65 14.81 15.93
CA VAL A 259 19.93 16.06 16.66
C VAL A 259 20.82 15.80 17.87
N GLU A 260 20.49 14.81 18.67
CA GLU A 260 21.27 14.48 19.87
C GLU A 260 22.67 13.96 19.52
N ALA A 261 22.74 13.03 18.55
CA ALA A 261 24.01 12.49 18.10
C ALA A 261 24.96 13.56 17.53
N TYR A 262 24.46 14.49 16.71
CA TYR A 262 25.28 15.57 16.15
C TYR A 262 25.71 16.60 17.19
N VAL A 263 24.85 16.90 18.19
CA VAL A 263 25.24 17.77 19.31
C VAL A 263 26.35 17.14 20.14
N ALA A 264 26.27 15.83 20.38
CA ALA A 264 27.30 15.12 21.13
C ALA A 264 28.65 15.06 20.39
N LEU A 265 28.63 15.09 19.07
CA LEU A 265 29.82 15.15 18.20
C LEU A 265 30.28 16.58 17.91
N ASP A 266 29.73 17.59 18.58
CA ASP A 266 29.95 19.01 18.36
C ASP A 266 29.68 19.48 16.90
N ALA A 267 28.94 18.73 16.11
CA ALA A 267 28.54 19.04 14.75
C ALA A 267 27.27 19.95 14.71
N VAL A 268 27.39 21.16 15.28
CA VAL A 268 26.28 22.07 15.55
C VAL A 268 25.47 22.41 14.28
N GLY A 269 26.13 22.58 13.13
CA GLY A 269 25.45 22.86 11.86
C GLY A 269 24.54 21.72 11.42
N LEU A 270 25.02 20.46 11.51
CA LEU A 270 24.23 19.27 11.20
C LEU A 270 23.10 19.06 12.20
N ALA A 271 23.34 19.36 13.48
CA ALA A 271 22.31 19.29 14.51
C ALA A 271 21.14 20.26 14.21
N ARG A 272 21.45 21.50 13.78
CA ARG A 272 20.42 22.47 13.37
C ARG A 272 19.63 22.00 12.15
N SER A 273 20.34 21.53 11.12
CA SER A 273 19.68 20.98 9.92
C SER A 273 18.77 19.81 10.26
N ALA A 274 19.21 18.90 11.11
CA ALA A 274 18.39 17.77 11.57
C ALA A 274 17.17 18.23 12.39
N CYS A 275 17.34 19.28 13.23
CA CYS A 275 16.22 19.89 13.97
C CYS A 275 15.19 20.50 13.03
N ASP A 276 15.61 21.23 11.99
CA ASP A 276 14.72 21.83 11.01
C ASP A 276 13.94 20.77 10.25
N GLU A 277 14.61 19.68 9.82
CA GLU A 277 13.96 18.56 9.15
C GLU A 277 12.98 17.80 10.06
N TRP A 278 13.31 17.61 11.34
CA TRP A 278 12.39 17.06 12.32
C TRP A 278 11.14 17.94 12.47
N ARG A 279 11.30 19.26 12.63
CA ARG A 279 10.20 20.19 12.86
C ARG A 279 9.31 20.43 11.65
N LYS A 280 9.83 20.33 10.45
CA LYS A 280 8.98 20.32 9.24
C LYS A 280 7.90 19.24 9.30
N ARG A 281 8.21 18.13 9.97
CA ARG A 281 7.33 16.95 10.07
C ARG A 281 6.49 16.93 11.35
N GLU A 282 7.06 17.48 12.43
CA GLU A 282 6.40 17.62 13.73
C GLU A 282 6.45 19.08 14.23
N PRO A 283 5.64 19.99 13.64
CA PRO A 283 5.72 21.44 13.97
C PRO A 283 5.43 21.76 15.42
N LEU A 284 4.59 20.95 16.08
CA LEU A 284 4.20 21.14 17.49
C LEU A 284 5.14 20.43 18.48
N ALA A 285 6.16 19.73 18.00
CA ALA A 285 7.09 19.02 18.87
C ALA A 285 7.97 20.00 19.66
N VAL A 286 7.98 19.85 20.97
CA VAL A 286 8.75 20.67 21.90
C VAL A 286 9.69 19.79 22.70
N LEU A 287 10.97 20.19 22.77
CA LEU A 287 11.94 19.57 23.64
C LEU A 287 11.67 19.99 25.10
N ASN A 288 11.56 19.01 26.01
CA ASN A 288 11.36 19.28 27.42
C ASN A 288 12.65 19.88 28.03
N PRO A 289 12.65 21.14 28.49
CA PRO A 289 13.87 21.80 29.02
C PRO A 289 14.46 21.10 30.25
N VAL A 290 13.63 20.36 31.00
CA VAL A 290 14.08 19.66 32.21
C VAL A 290 14.87 18.38 31.88
N HIS A 291 14.51 17.74 30.78
CA HIS A 291 15.10 16.45 30.38
C HIS A 291 16.05 16.56 29.18
N THR A 292 16.25 17.76 28.64
CA THR A 292 17.07 17.98 27.45
C THR A 292 18.31 18.79 27.78
N SER A 293 19.47 18.34 27.33
CA SER A 293 20.73 19.05 27.54
C SER A 293 20.68 20.50 27.03
N PRO A 294 21.24 21.48 27.75
CA PRO A 294 21.34 22.87 27.26
C PRO A 294 22.03 23.00 25.91
N LYS A 295 22.96 22.11 25.55
CA LYS A 295 23.59 22.10 24.22
C LYS A 295 22.57 21.75 23.14
N ILE A 296 21.69 20.78 23.37
CA ILE A 296 20.63 20.39 22.43
C ILE A 296 19.62 21.52 22.27
N LEU A 297 19.18 22.13 23.39
CA LEU A 297 18.26 23.26 23.34
C LEU A 297 18.80 24.50 22.58
N ARG A 298 20.11 24.70 22.60
CA ARG A 298 20.77 25.77 21.80
C ARG A 298 20.84 25.41 20.31
N ALA A 299 21.06 24.15 19.98
CA ALA A 299 21.09 23.68 18.59
C ALA A 299 19.68 23.59 17.97
N CYS A 300 18.67 23.26 18.79
CA CYS A 300 17.28 23.07 18.41
C CYS A 300 16.35 23.92 19.31
N PRO A 301 16.34 25.25 19.19
CA PRO A 301 15.56 26.16 20.05
C PRO A 301 14.05 25.93 19.83
N THR A 302 13.24 26.10 20.85
CA THR A 302 11.77 26.06 20.77
C THR A 302 11.26 27.06 19.74
N PRO A 303 10.32 26.70 18.82
CA PRO A 303 9.70 27.66 17.92
C PRO A 303 9.08 28.80 18.72
N LYS A 304 9.35 30.05 18.31
CA LYS A 304 8.60 31.17 18.84
C LYS A 304 7.17 31.06 18.33
N PRO A 305 6.15 31.23 19.19
CA PRO A 305 4.77 31.30 18.69
C PRO A 305 4.70 32.50 17.73
N GLU A 306 4.25 32.23 16.51
CA GLU A 306 3.89 33.30 15.57
C GLU A 306 2.80 34.17 16.23
N LYS A 307 3.04 35.48 16.28
CA LYS A 307 2.11 36.48 16.85
C LYS A 307 0.98 36.76 15.86
#